data_1da7281a80e809ec431442ecd5131755
#
_entry.id   1da7281a80e809ec431442ecd5131755
#
_cell.length_a   1.000
_cell.length_b   1.000
_cell.length_c   1.000
_cell.angle_alpha   90.00
_cell.angle_beta   90.00
_cell.angle_gamma   90.00
#
_symmetry.space_group_name_H-M   'P 1'
#
loop_
_entity.id
_entity.type
_entity.pdbx_description
1 polymer ?
#
loop_
_entity_poly.entity_id
_entity_poly.type
_entity_poly.pdbx_seq_one_letter_code
_entity_poly.pdbx_strand_id
1 'polypeptide(L)'
;MRGVPALIVALAVIGIGSAQAALPPNRATATIPPRPARLRLPPVQGPKRSDLPLVVIDAGHGGHDPGSSSSNDEQQEKTIALTIARAIRDELLESGRVRVAMTRSDDRFLVLAERREIARALHADLFISIHCDSAPNQGARGASIYTLSETSSDRVSAALAARENKADVINGVDLSGASDDVSSILIDLAQRETMNTSSAFASLLQRELAPTIGLKSTFHKYAGLMVLKAPDVPSVLLETGYISNDDDLALLTSAGYRHKLAVGVRRAIEAHFARQLVERTSDREELP
;
A
#
# COMPACT_ATOMS: atom_id res chain seq x y z
N MET A 1 26.87 -85.80 58.09
CA MET A 1 25.83 -85.58 57.05
C MET A 1 25.61 -84.07 57.04
N ARG A 2 25.99 -83.38 55.99
CA ARG A 2 26.12 -81.96 55.89
C ARG A 2 24.85 -81.35 55.30
N GLY A 3 24.18 -80.47 56.04
CA GLY A 3 23.04 -79.69 55.59
C GLY A 3 23.50 -78.50 54.74
N VAL A 4 22.88 -78.29 53.60
CA VAL A 4 23.09 -77.17 52.71
C VAL A 4 22.11 -76.09 53.09
N PRO A 5 22.56 -74.85 53.34
CA PRO A 5 21.62 -73.76 53.60
C PRO A 5 21.03 -73.17 52.29
N ALA A 6 19.72 -73.02 52.31
CA ALA A 6 18.97 -72.43 51.23
C ALA A 6 19.18 -70.87 51.19
N LEU A 7 19.64 -70.44 50.05
CA LEU A 7 19.83 -69.00 49.79
C LEU A 7 18.48 -68.41 49.33
N ILE A 8 17.89 -67.52 50.16
CA ILE A 8 16.67 -66.80 49.78
C ILE A 8 17.14 -65.55 49.05
N VAL A 9 16.93 -65.45 47.74
CA VAL A 9 17.16 -64.26 46.93
C VAL A 9 15.87 -63.42 47.01
N ALA A 10 15.94 -62.29 47.72
CA ALA A 10 14.89 -61.27 47.75
C ALA A 10 15.01 -60.45 46.47
N LEU A 11 14.05 -60.58 45.55
CA LEU A 11 13.89 -59.69 44.39
C LEU A 11 13.28 -58.36 44.88
N ALA A 12 14.10 -57.33 44.92
CA ALA A 12 13.63 -55.93 45.06
C ALA A 12 13.05 -55.47 43.73
N VAL A 13 11.73 -55.35 43.65
CA VAL A 13 11.05 -54.70 42.51
C VAL A 13 11.19 -53.21 42.68
N ILE A 14 12.11 -52.59 41.93
CA ILE A 14 12.22 -51.15 41.80
C ILE A 14 11.09 -50.69 40.89
N GLY A 15 10.03 -50.17 41.50
CA GLY A 15 8.94 -49.48 40.77
C GLY A 15 9.48 -48.20 40.16
N ILE A 16 9.70 -48.23 38.85
CA ILE A 16 9.97 -46.98 38.08
C ILE A 16 8.63 -46.26 37.96
N GLY A 17 8.39 -45.36 38.89
CA GLY A 17 7.31 -44.39 38.78
C GLY A 17 7.57 -43.48 37.59
N SER A 18 6.86 -43.67 36.48
CA SER A 18 6.80 -42.72 35.38
C SER A 18 6.16 -41.43 35.86
N ALA A 19 6.98 -40.45 36.26
CA ALA A 19 6.51 -39.10 36.43
C ALA A 19 6.04 -38.58 35.08
N GLN A 20 4.73 -38.70 34.80
CA GLN A 20 4.10 -37.96 33.73
C GLN A 20 4.17 -36.47 34.10
N ALA A 21 5.15 -35.77 33.49
CA ALA A 21 5.17 -34.33 33.51
C ALA A 21 3.89 -33.85 32.81
N ALA A 22 2.94 -33.33 33.60
CA ALA A 22 1.75 -32.68 33.08
C ALA A 22 2.24 -31.48 32.26
N LEU A 23 2.05 -31.53 30.95
CA LEU A 23 2.23 -30.37 30.08
C LEU A 23 1.34 -29.24 30.61
N PRO A 24 1.85 -28.00 30.75
CA PRO A 24 1.01 -26.90 31.15
C PRO A 24 -0.13 -26.76 30.12
N PRO A 25 -1.37 -26.44 30.58
CA PRO A 25 -2.48 -26.25 29.67
C PRO A 25 -2.10 -25.09 28.72
N ASN A 26 -1.86 -25.44 27.48
CA ASN A 26 -1.65 -24.48 26.41
C ASN A 26 -2.98 -23.74 26.20
N ARG A 27 -3.27 -22.76 27.05
CA ARG A 27 -4.30 -21.77 26.78
C ARG A 27 -3.80 -20.91 25.65
N ALA A 28 -4.04 -21.34 24.44
CA ALA A 28 -4.09 -20.46 23.30
C ALA A 28 -5.25 -19.48 23.57
N THR A 29 -4.96 -18.38 24.22
CA THR A 29 -5.85 -17.21 24.23
C THR A 29 -5.85 -16.70 22.82
N ALA A 30 -6.80 -17.18 22.00
CA ALA A 30 -7.14 -16.52 20.76
C ALA A 30 -7.64 -15.12 21.17
N THR A 31 -6.76 -14.14 21.07
CA THR A 31 -7.15 -12.74 21.17
C THR A 31 -8.02 -12.49 19.97
N ILE A 32 -9.35 -12.44 20.16
CA ILE A 32 -10.27 -11.98 19.12
C ILE A 32 -9.75 -10.58 18.74
N PRO A 33 -9.33 -10.34 17.49
CA PRO A 33 -8.87 -9.02 17.10
C PRO A 33 -9.98 -8.03 17.44
N PRO A 34 -9.66 -6.86 18.02
CA PRO A 34 -10.66 -5.87 18.32
C PRO A 34 -11.42 -5.57 17.02
N ARG A 35 -12.76 -5.53 17.13
CA ARG A 35 -13.63 -5.13 16.02
C ARG A 35 -13.01 -3.88 15.39
N PRO A 36 -12.77 -3.83 14.08
CA PRO A 36 -12.14 -2.67 13.47
C PRO A 36 -12.89 -1.43 13.92
N ALA A 37 -12.16 -0.49 14.51
CA ALA A 37 -12.72 0.80 14.90
C ALA A 37 -13.46 1.31 13.65
N ARG A 38 -14.68 1.83 13.79
CA ARG A 38 -15.49 2.31 12.65
C ARG A 38 -14.59 3.13 11.73
N LEU A 39 -14.45 2.69 10.48
CA LEU A 39 -13.68 3.37 9.45
C LEU A 39 -14.04 4.87 9.46
N ARG A 40 -13.09 5.72 9.79
CA ARG A 40 -13.29 7.17 9.78
C ARG A 40 -13.02 7.69 8.40
N LEU A 41 -14.07 7.97 7.66
CA LEU A 41 -13.94 8.55 6.34
C LEU A 41 -13.45 10.01 6.43
N PRO A 42 -12.40 10.37 5.68
CA PRO A 42 -11.93 11.74 5.58
C PRO A 42 -12.97 12.60 4.81
N PRO A 43 -12.95 13.93 5.01
CA PRO A 43 -13.82 14.81 4.26
C PRO A 43 -13.45 14.82 2.78
N VAL A 44 -14.47 14.78 1.91
CA VAL A 44 -14.33 15.03 0.49
C VAL A 44 -14.33 16.55 0.27
N GLN A 45 -13.31 17.05 -0.40
CA GLN A 45 -13.07 18.46 -0.69
C GLN A 45 -13.30 18.74 -2.19
N GLY A 46 -13.50 20.00 -2.52
CA GLY A 46 -13.70 20.48 -3.90
C GLY A 46 -15.14 20.83 -4.21
N PRO A 47 -15.52 20.87 -5.50
CA PRO A 47 -16.87 21.24 -5.93
C PRO A 47 -17.94 20.33 -5.32
N LYS A 48 -19.09 20.92 -4.93
CA LYS A 48 -20.25 20.17 -4.38
C LYS A 48 -21.06 19.44 -5.46
N ARG A 49 -20.42 19.04 -6.53
CA ARG A 49 -21.01 18.30 -7.66
C ARG A 49 -20.66 16.84 -7.52
N SER A 50 -21.66 16.00 -7.28
CA SER A 50 -21.48 14.54 -7.09
C SER A 50 -21.14 13.81 -8.40
N ASP A 51 -21.38 14.42 -9.55
CA ASP A 51 -21.06 13.92 -10.88
C ASP A 51 -19.59 14.08 -11.27
N LEU A 52 -18.81 14.86 -10.51
CA LEU A 52 -17.38 14.97 -10.73
C LEU A 52 -16.64 13.77 -10.12
N PRO A 53 -15.60 13.28 -10.81
CA PRO A 53 -14.79 12.18 -10.32
C PRO A 53 -14.18 12.46 -8.95
N LEU A 54 -14.03 11.42 -8.13
CA LEU A 54 -13.39 11.48 -6.83
C LEU A 54 -12.02 10.80 -6.86
N VAL A 55 -10.98 11.56 -6.56
CA VAL A 55 -9.62 11.06 -6.38
C VAL A 55 -9.32 10.94 -4.89
N VAL A 56 -8.90 9.75 -4.44
CA VAL A 56 -8.37 9.56 -3.10
C VAL A 56 -6.85 9.54 -3.17
N ILE A 57 -6.23 10.46 -2.45
CA ILE A 57 -4.77 10.56 -2.32
C ILE A 57 -4.37 9.95 -0.99
N ASP A 58 -3.53 8.95 -1.04
CA ASP A 58 -2.93 8.32 0.12
C ASP A 58 -1.51 8.86 0.32
N ALA A 59 -1.22 9.39 1.49
CA ALA A 59 0.15 9.72 1.88
C ALA A 59 0.72 8.51 2.62
N GLY A 60 1.71 7.84 2.04
CA GLY A 60 2.33 6.66 2.61
C GLY A 60 2.85 6.85 4.03
N HIS A 61 2.93 5.78 4.82
CA HIS A 61 3.42 5.78 6.20
C HIS A 61 2.63 6.69 7.15
N GLY A 62 3.25 7.14 8.25
CA GLY A 62 2.63 8.06 9.22
C GLY A 62 2.66 7.56 10.65
N GLY A 63 2.57 8.47 11.62
CA GLY A 63 2.65 8.16 13.04
C GLY A 63 3.96 7.49 13.42
N HIS A 64 3.90 6.29 13.96
CA HIS A 64 5.06 5.49 14.37
C HIS A 64 5.78 4.78 13.19
N ASP A 65 5.19 4.77 12.00
CA ASP A 65 5.83 4.28 10.79
C ASP A 65 6.49 5.45 10.05
N PRO A 66 7.81 5.63 10.15
CA PRO A 66 8.51 6.73 9.49
C PRO A 66 8.66 6.51 7.97
N GLY A 67 8.48 5.29 7.48
CA GLY A 67 8.95 4.89 6.16
C GLY A 67 10.48 4.85 6.09
N SER A 68 11.01 5.10 4.92
CA SER A 68 12.43 5.26 4.70
C SER A 68 12.95 6.58 5.29
N SER A 69 14.26 6.63 5.61
CA SER A 69 14.94 7.85 6.05
C SER A 69 16.02 8.27 5.06
N SER A 70 16.35 9.57 5.06
CA SER A 70 17.52 10.08 4.35
C SER A 70 18.81 9.54 4.91
N SER A 71 19.90 9.65 4.15
CA SER A 71 21.24 9.16 4.53
C SER A 71 21.75 9.72 5.86
N ASN A 72 21.28 10.91 6.26
CA ASN A 72 21.60 11.59 7.53
C ASN A 72 20.48 11.47 8.58
N ASP A 73 19.44 10.68 8.36
CA ASP A 73 18.26 10.49 9.23
C ASP A 73 17.47 11.78 9.56
N GLU A 74 17.76 12.89 8.90
CA GLU A 74 17.05 14.16 9.15
C GLU A 74 15.67 14.22 8.53
N GLN A 75 15.45 13.49 7.41
CA GLN A 75 14.19 13.48 6.68
C GLN A 75 13.58 12.08 6.71
N GLN A 76 12.28 12.02 6.93
CA GLN A 76 11.48 10.79 6.94
C GLN A 76 10.49 10.80 5.79
N GLU A 77 10.34 9.67 5.13
CA GLU A 77 9.43 9.47 4.02
C GLU A 77 8.00 9.94 4.35
N LYS A 78 7.47 9.59 5.52
CA LYS A 78 6.10 9.99 5.94
C LYS A 78 5.85 11.49 5.85
N THR A 79 6.87 12.31 6.11
CA THR A 79 6.78 13.78 6.09
C THR A 79 6.81 14.30 4.65
N ILE A 80 7.71 13.76 3.84
CA ILE A 80 7.84 14.11 2.42
C ILE A 80 6.59 13.68 1.65
N ALA A 81 6.15 12.44 1.83
CA ALA A 81 4.94 11.89 1.20
C ALA A 81 3.70 12.73 1.53
N LEU A 82 3.51 13.12 2.80
CA LEU A 82 2.39 13.98 3.20
C LEU A 82 2.48 15.37 2.57
N THR A 83 3.68 15.93 2.48
CA THR A 83 3.88 17.26 1.89
C THR A 83 3.59 17.26 0.40
N ILE A 84 4.03 16.23 -0.32
CA ILE A 84 3.76 16.04 -1.75
C ILE A 84 2.26 15.76 -1.99
N ALA A 85 1.65 14.87 -1.19
CA ALA A 85 0.23 14.56 -1.28
C ALA A 85 -0.65 15.81 -1.10
N ARG A 86 -0.28 16.70 -0.18
CA ARG A 86 -0.95 18.00 0.00
C ARG A 86 -0.79 18.91 -1.22
N ALA A 87 0.40 18.98 -1.81
CA ALA A 87 0.64 19.78 -3.01
C ALA A 87 -0.21 19.28 -4.20
N ILE A 88 -0.32 17.95 -4.37
CA ILE A 88 -1.19 17.35 -5.40
C ILE A 88 -2.66 17.68 -5.12
N ARG A 89 -3.12 17.52 -3.87
CA ARG A 89 -4.48 17.88 -3.47
C ARG A 89 -4.79 19.33 -3.81
N ASP A 90 -3.92 20.27 -3.43
CA ASP A 90 -4.14 21.70 -3.60
C ASP A 90 -4.24 22.06 -5.09
N GLU A 91 -3.37 21.51 -5.91
CA GLU A 91 -3.38 21.67 -7.36
C GLU A 91 -4.67 21.12 -8.01
N LEU A 92 -5.15 19.96 -7.54
CA LEU A 92 -6.42 19.38 -8.01
C LEU A 92 -7.63 20.21 -7.58
N LEU A 93 -7.63 20.73 -6.36
CA LEU A 93 -8.71 21.59 -5.85
C LEU A 93 -8.76 22.93 -6.59
N GLU A 94 -7.60 23.51 -6.93
CA GLU A 94 -7.52 24.72 -7.73
C GLU A 94 -8.11 24.52 -9.14
N SER A 95 -7.91 23.35 -9.74
CA SER A 95 -8.49 23.04 -11.06
C SER A 95 -10.01 22.97 -11.05
N GLY A 96 -10.61 22.61 -9.93
CA GLY A 96 -12.07 22.48 -9.76
C GLY A 96 -12.74 21.40 -10.62
N ARG A 97 -11.95 20.49 -11.22
CA ARG A 97 -12.45 19.47 -12.15
C ARG A 97 -12.70 18.11 -11.51
N VAL A 98 -12.18 17.90 -10.30
CA VAL A 98 -12.35 16.68 -9.53
C VAL A 98 -12.65 17.00 -8.07
N ARG A 99 -13.19 16.04 -7.36
CA ARG A 99 -13.28 16.03 -5.90
C ARG A 99 -12.08 15.27 -5.34
N VAL A 100 -11.64 15.64 -4.15
CA VAL A 100 -10.43 15.04 -3.55
C VAL A 100 -10.71 14.64 -2.11
N ALA A 101 -10.23 13.48 -1.68
CA ALA A 101 -10.07 13.11 -0.28
C ALA A 101 -8.64 12.64 -0.03
N MET A 102 -8.13 12.85 1.17
CA MET A 102 -6.83 12.32 1.59
C MET A 102 -7.05 11.26 2.66
N THR A 103 -6.37 10.12 2.60
CA THR A 103 -6.45 9.09 3.64
C THR A 103 -6.01 9.62 4.99
N ARG A 104 -4.95 10.43 5.02
CA ARG A 104 -4.49 11.20 6.18
C ARG A 104 -4.11 12.62 5.77
N SER A 105 -4.39 13.56 6.66
CA SER A 105 -4.01 14.98 6.53
C SER A 105 -3.04 15.44 7.63
N ASP A 106 -2.67 14.54 8.53
CA ASP A 106 -1.77 14.73 9.66
C ASP A 106 -0.77 13.56 9.78
N ASP A 107 0.10 13.60 10.79
CA ASP A 107 1.07 12.52 11.06
C ASP A 107 0.42 11.41 11.89
N ARG A 108 -0.60 10.74 11.36
CA ARG A 108 -1.21 9.54 11.94
C ARG A 108 -0.86 8.29 11.13
N PHE A 109 -0.80 7.17 11.81
CA PHE A 109 -0.67 5.87 11.17
C PHE A 109 -2.04 5.35 10.70
N LEU A 110 -2.05 4.71 9.55
CA LEU A 110 -3.17 3.95 9.01
C LEU A 110 -2.64 2.62 8.48
N VAL A 111 -3.30 1.51 8.83
CA VAL A 111 -2.97 0.19 8.26
C VAL A 111 -3.30 0.16 6.77
N LEU A 112 -2.58 -0.65 5.99
CA LEU A 112 -2.74 -0.70 4.52
C LEU A 112 -4.18 -1.04 4.10
N ALA A 113 -4.84 -1.95 4.85
CA ALA A 113 -6.23 -2.29 4.63
C ALA A 113 -7.15 -1.07 4.79
N GLU A 114 -6.95 -0.24 5.82
CA GLU A 114 -7.78 0.95 6.08
C GLU A 114 -7.65 1.97 4.95
N ARG A 115 -6.44 2.16 4.39
CA ARG A 115 -6.19 3.09 3.28
C ARG A 115 -7.04 2.76 2.04
N ARG A 116 -7.01 1.48 1.60
CA ARG A 116 -7.83 1.04 0.47
C ARG A 116 -9.32 1.02 0.78
N GLU A 117 -9.73 0.64 2.00
CA GLU A 117 -11.14 0.66 2.40
C GLU A 117 -11.71 2.08 2.48
N ILE A 118 -10.92 3.09 2.81
CA ILE A 118 -11.32 4.51 2.69
C ILE A 118 -11.67 4.83 1.23
N ALA A 119 -10.82 4.45 0.27
CA ALA A 119 -11.09 4.70 -1.14
C ALA A 119 -12.36 3.99 -1.62
N ARG A 120 -12.55 2.72 -1.23
CA ARG A 120 -13.74 1.92 -1.56
C ARG A 120 -15.00 2.50 -0.94
N ALA A 121 -14.98 2.81 0.36
CA ALA A 121 -16.14 3.35 1.07
C ALA A 121 -16.55 4.75 0.59
N LEU A 122 -15.63 5.51 0.04
CA LEU A 122 -15.89 6.79 -0.62
C LEU A 122 -16.31 6.64 -2.08
N HIS A 123 -16.30 5.42 -2.65
CA HIS A 123 -16.50 5.17 -4.07
C HIS A 123 -15.56 6.01 -4.94
N ALA A 124 -14.27 5.93 -4.65
CA ALA A 124 -13.27 6.67 -5.40
C ALA A 124 -13.16 6.16 -6.84
N ASP A 125 -13.04 7.09 -7.78
CA ASP A 125 -12.81 6.78 -9.20
C ASP A 125 -11.32 6.52 -9.48
N LEU A 126 -10.43 6.97 -8.58
CA LEU A 126 -8.99 6.73 -8.65
C LEU A 126 -8.35 6.84 -7.25
N PHE A 127 -7.46 5.91 -6.94
CA PHE A 127 -6.62 5.94 -5.74
C PHE A 127 -5.14 6.09 -6.11
N ILE A 128 -4.46 7.04 -5.48
CA ILE A 128 -3.03 7.30 -5.71
C ILE A 128 -2.30 7.32 -4.37
N SER A 129 -1.43 6.34 -4.12
CA SER A 129 -0.55 6.30 -2.96
C SER A 129 0.78 6.99 -3.29
N ILE A 130 1.21 7.91 -2.43
CA ILE A 130 2.40 8.74 -2.62
C ILE A 130 3.49 8.30 -1.66
N HIS A 131 4.64 7.95 -2.22
CA HIS A 131 5.83 7.47 -1.54
C HIS A 131 7.10 8.16 -2.04
N CYS A 132 8.22 7.95 -1.36
CA CYS A 132 9.55 8.24 -1.84
C CYS A 132 10.50 7.11 -1.44
N ASP A 133 10.92 6.36 -2.44
CA ASP A 133 11.68 5.11 -2.31
C ASP A 133 13.05 5.29 -1.60
N SER A 134 13.59 4.20 -1.16
CA SER A 134 14.97 4.09 -0.70
C SER A 134 15.64 2.87 -1.32
N ALA A 135 16.87 3.01 -1.73
CA ALA A 135 17.65 1.91 -2.29
C ALA A 135 19.02 1.83 -1.64
N PRO A 136 19.58 0.59 -1.47
CA PRO A 136 20.97 0.41 -1.03
C PRO A 136 21.97 1.08 -1.98
N ASN A 137 21.64 1.18 -3.26
CA ASN A 137 22.43 1.91 -4.25
C ASN A 137 22.06 3.40 -4.21
N GLN A 138 22.93 4.22 -3.67
CA GLN A 138 22.77 5.68 -3.60
C GLN A 138 22.70 6.35 -4.99
N GLY A 139 23.10 5.67 -6.07
CA GLY A 139 22.91 6.13 -7.44
C GLY A 139 21.50 5.93 -8.00
N ALA A 140 20.63 5.22 -7.27
CA ALA A 140 19.23 5.07 -7.67
C ALA A 140 18.51 6.42 -7.54
N ARG A 141 17.84 6.89 -8.62
CA ARG A 141 17.18 8.19 -8.68
C ARG A 141 16.03 8.21 -9.67
N GLY A 142 15.17 9.21 -9.54
CA GLY A 142 14.06 9.48 -10.43
C GLY A 142 12.76 8.79 -10.01
N ALA A 143 11.64 9.36 -10.42
CA ALA A 143 10.31 8.86 -10.09
C ALA A 143 9.97 7.57 -10.85
N SER A 144 9.13 6.73 -10.23
CA SER A 144 8.56 5.52 -10.84
C SER A 144 7.14 5.29 -10.34
N ILE A 145 6.34 4.52 -11.09
CA ILE A 145 4.98 4.17 -10.72
C ILE A 145 4.81 2.65 -10.66
N TYR A 146 4.01 2.20 -9.72
CA TYR A 146 3.68 0.80 -9.54
C TYR A 146 2.18 0.58 -9.66
N THR A 147 1.80 -0.47 -10.39
CA THR A 147 0.45 -1.03 -10.40
C THR A 147 0.45 -2.43 -9.83
N LEU A 148 -0.71 -2.87 -9.34
CA LEU A 148 -0.87 -4.18 -8.73
C LEU A 148 -0.58 -5.29 -9.75
N SER A 149 0.15 -6.31 -9.30
CA SER A 149 0.33 -7.59 -9.99
C SER A 149 0.73 -8.67 -8.99
N GLU A 150 0.34 -9.90 -9.25
CA GLU A 150 0.81 -11.05 -8.48
C GLU A 150 2.30 -11.32 -8.72
N THR A 151 2.80 -10.97 -9.92
CA THR A 151 4.21 -11.13 -10.28
C THR A 151 4.88 -9.77 -10.36
N SER A 152 5.95 -9.58 -9.61
CA SER A 152 6.74 -8.34 -9.66
C SER A 152 7.59 -8.26 -10.92
N SER A 153 7.76 -7.05 -11.46
CA SER A 153 8.56 -6.77 -12.67
C SER A 153 10.01 -7.23 -12.56
N ASP A 154 10.59 -7.06 -11.39
CA ASP A 154 11.98 -7.39 -11.09
C ASP A 154 12.18 -7.57 -9.57
N ARG A 155 13.43 -7.96 -9.18
CA ARG A 155 13.77 -8.14 -7.76
C ARG A 155 13.67 -6.84 -6.95
N VAL A 156 13.91 -5.69 -7.55
CA VAL A 156 13.79 -4.39 -6.88
C VAL A 156 12.32 -4.11 -6.56
N SER A 157 11.42 -4.35 -7.51
CA SER A 157 9.97 -4.21 -7.33
C SER A 157 9.43 -5.19 -6.27
N ALA A 158 9.94 -6.43 -6.24
CA ALA A 158 9.58 -7.40 -5.21
C ALA A 158 10.09 -6.97 -3.81
N ALA A 159 11.31 -6.43 -3.72
CA ALA A 159 11.87 -5.94 -2.47
C ALA A 159 11.11 -4.70 -1.96
N LEU A 160 10.73 -3.79 -2.86
CA LEU A 160 9.89 -2.65 -2.54
C LEU A 160 8.53 -3.13 -1.97
N ALA A 161 7.83 -4.01 -2.68
CA ALA A 161 6.55 -4.54 -2.19
C ALA A 161 6.68 -5.22 -0.82
N ALA A 162 7.76 -5.99 -0.60
CA ALA A 162 8.01 -6.62 0.69
C ALA A 162 8.26 -5.60 1.82
N ARG A 163 8.89 -4.46 1.52
CA ARG A 163 9.11 -3.38 2.49
C ARG A 163 7.80 -2.66 2.82
N GLU A 164 7.07 -2.22 1.79
CA GLU A 164 5.82 -1.48 1.97
C GLU A 164 4.75 -2.33 2.67
N ASN A 165 4.66 -3.61 2.33
CA ASN A 165 3.71 -4.51 2.98
C ASN A 165 4.03 -4.81 4.46
N LYS A 166 5.27 -4.55 4.93
CA LYS A 166 5.65 -4.71 6.34
C LYS A 166 5.09 -3.62 7.26
N ALA A 167 4.60 -2.52 6.75
CA ALA A 167 4.01 -1.44 7.55
C ALA A 167 2.92 -1.96 8.51
N ASP A 168 2.13 -2.95 8.09
CA ASP A 168 1.10 -3.57 8.93
C ASP A 168 1.67 -4.53 9.98
N VAL A 169 2.80 -5.21 9.71
CA VAL A 169 3.43 -6.18 10.63
C VAL A 169 3.99 -5.49 11.86
N ILE A 170 4.47 -4.25 11.74
CA ILE A 170 4.97 -3.44 12.87
C ILE A 170 3.89 -3.24 13.92
N ASN A 171 2.61 -3.35 13.55
CA ASN A 171 1.45 -3.25 14.45
C ASN A 171 0.91 -4.58 14.97
N GLY A 172 1.54 -5.70 14.68
CA GLY A 172 1.08 -7.03 15.11
C GLY A 172 -0.20 -7.50 14.42
N VAL A 173 -0.57 -6.91 13.28
CA VAL A 173 -1.68 -7.35 12.44
C VAL A 173 -1.14 -8.31 11.38
N ASP A 174 -1.32 -9.61 11.60
CA ASP A 174 -1.04 -10.62 10.58
C ASP A 174 -2.25 -10.74 9.65
N LEU A 175 -2.14 -10.23 8.44
CA LEU A 175 -3.18 -10.28 7.41
C LEU A 175 -3.04 -11.49 6.47
N SER A 176 -2.15 -12.43 6.76
CA SER A 176 -1.89 -13.61 5.90
C SER A 176 -3.01 -14.65 5.87
N GLY A 177 -4.13 -14.45 6.59
CA GLY A 177 -5.14 -15.47 6.87
C GLY A 177 -6.55 -15.25 6.33
N ALA A 178 -6.81 -14.29 5.45
CA ALA A 178 -8.15 -14.10 4.88
C ALA A 178 -8.30 -14.91 3.58
N SER A 179 -8.82 -16.13 3.69
CA SER A 179 -9.32 -16.90 2.55
C SER A 179 -10.81 -16.57 2.37
N ASP A 180 -11.18 -15.98 1.24
CA ASP A 180 -12.58 -15.84 0.83
C ASP A 180 -12.88 -16.77 -0.35
N ASP A 181 -13.54 -17.87 -0.05
CA ASP A 181 -14.17 -18.71 -1.06
C ASP A 181 -15.53 -18.12 -1.47
N VAL A 182 -15.83 -18.22 -2.76
CA VAL A 182 -17.13 -18.07 -3.46
C VAL A 182 -17.45 -16.75 -4.17
N SER A 183 -16.76 -15.65 -3.90
CA SER A 183 -16.94 -14.42 -4.70
C SER A 183 -15.85 -14.22 -5.76
N SER A 184 -14.96 -15.21 -5.95
CA SER A 184 -13.66 -15.02 -6.60
C SER A 184 -13.75 -14.58 -8.06
N ILE A 185 -14.61 -15.15 -8.89
CA ILE A 185 -14.62 -14.87 -10.35
C ILE A 185 -15.05 -13.44 -10.67
N LEU A 186 -16.08 -12.91 -10.01
CA LEU A 186 -16.53 -11.53 -10.22
C LEU A 186 -15.54 -10.52 -9.64
N ILE A 187 -14.95 -10.86 -8.48
CA ILE A 187 -13.90 -10.04 -7.86
C ILE A 187 -12.64 -10.04 -8.75
N ASP A 188 -12.23 -11.21 -9.26
CA ASP A 188 -11.08 -11.32 -10.16
C ASP A 188 -11.29 -10.54 -11.47
N LEU A 189 -12.51 -10.57 -12.01
CA LEU A 189 -12.85 -9.81 -13.21
C LEU A 189 -12.81 -8.31 -12.96
N ALA A 190 -13.43 -7.84 -11.87
CA ALA A 190 -13.39 -6.44 -11.45
C ALA A 190 -11.95 -5.99 -11.19
N GLN A 191 -11.14 -6.82 -10.53
CA GLN A 191 -9.74 -6.52 -10.27
C GLN A 191 -8.91 -6.42 -11.55
N ARG A 192 -9.16 -7.27 -12.56
CA ARG A 192 -8.51 -7.15 -13.88
C ARG A 192 -8.85 -5.84 -14.58
N GLU A 193 -10.11 -5.43 -14.52
CA GLU A 193 -10.55 -4.16 -15.10
C GLU A 193 -9.87 -2.97 -14.41
N THR A 194 -9.82 -2.96 -13.07
CA THR A 194 -9.12 -1.90 -12.33
C THR A 194 -7.62 -1.90 -12.57
N MET A 195 -6.99 -3.08 -12.75
CA MET A 195 -5.57 -3.19 -13.11
C MET A 195 -5.28 -2.62 -14.50
N ASN A 196 -6.14 -2.89 -15.49
CA ASN A 196 -6.03 -2.32 -16.84
C ASN A 196 -6.15 -0.80 -16.81
N THR A 197 -7.15 -0.29 -16.09
CA THR A 197 -7.38 1.14 -15.90
C THR A 197 -6.19 1.80 -15.19
N SER A 198 -5.65 1.16 -14.15
CA SER A 198 -4.45 1.62 -13.43
C SER A 198 -3.23 1.69 -14.35
N SER A 199 -3.04 0.69 -15.22
CA SER A 199 -1.93 0.64 -16.18
C SER A 199 -2.07 1.72 -17.26
N ALA A 200 -3.28 1.98 -17.75
CA ALA A 200 -3.56 3.07 -18.66
C ALA A 200 -3.28 4.44 -18.02
N PHE A 201 -3.68 4.63 -16.75
CA PHE A 201 -3.37 5.84 -15.99
C PHE A 201 -1.85 6.01 -15.76
N ALA A 202 -1.12 4.94 -15.46
CA ALA A 202 0.34 4.97 -15.32
C ALA A 202 1.03 5.50 -16.59
N SER A 203 0.53 5.12 -17.75
CA SER A 203 1.04 5.60 -19.05
C SER A 203 0.77 7.09 -19.27
N LEU A 204 -0.40 7.59 -18.85
CA LEU A 204 -0.72 9.02 -18.87
C LEU A 204 0.18 9.80 -17.91
N LEU A 205 0.40 9.26 -16.72
CA LEU A 205 1.25 9.89 -15.73
C LEU A 205 2.70 10.00 -16.21
N GLN A 206 3.23 8.95 -16.86
CA GLN A 206 4.55 9.01 -17.50
C GLN A 206 4.64 10.12 -18.53
N ARG A 207 3.63 10.23 -19.40
CA ARG A 207 3.59 11.27 -20.45
C ARG A 207 3.62 12.68 -19.87
N GLU A 208 2.85 12.93 -18.82
CA GLU A 208 2.73 14.27 -18.23
C GLU A 208 3.91 14.64 -17.33
N LEU A 209 4.55 13.65 -16.69
CA LEU A 209 5.69 13.90 -15.80
C LEU A 209 7.03 13.98 -16.54
N ALA A 210 7.22 13.20 -17.61
CA ALA A 210 8.50 13.12 -18.34
C ALA A 210 9.10 14.48 -18.78
N PRO A 211 8.30 15.49 -19.19
CA PRO A 211 8.86 16.79 -19.56
C PRO A 211 9.30 17.65 -18.38
N THR A 212 8.91 17.30 -17.16
CA THR A 212 8.98 18.22 -16.00
C THR A 212 9.84 17.73 -14.86
N ILE A 213 9.97 16.40 -14.68
CA ILE A 213 10.77 15.78 -13.62
C ILE A 213 11.59 14.60 -14.15
N GLY A 214 12.61 14.21 -13.39
CA GLY A 214 13.42 13.02 -13.69
C GLY A 214 12.62 11.73 -13.45
N LEU A 215 12.51 10.89 -14.46
CA LEU A 215 11.90 9.57 -14.38
C LEU A 215 12.95 8.47 -14.46
N LYS A 216 12.66 7.32 -13.84
CA LYS A 216 13.46 6.10 -14.08
C LYS A 216 13.33 5.64 -15.54
N SER A 217 14.36 4.99 -16.04
CA SER A 217 14.35 4.40 -17.41
C SER A 217 13.19 3.41 -17.59
N THR A 218 12.87 2.62 -16.56
CA THR A 218 11.65 1.82 -16.48
C THR A 218 10.72 2.48 -15.48
N PHE A 219 9.90 3.40 -15.94
CA PHE A 219 9.02 4.19 -15.08
C PHE A 219 7.87 3.35 -14.52
N HIS A 220 7.16 2.60 -15.37
CA HIS A 220 6.03 1.77 -14.94
C HIS A 220 6.51 0.36 -14.59
N LYS A 221 6.16 -0.08 -13.40
CA LYS A 221 6.50 -1.37 -12.81
C LYS A 221 5.29 -2.03 -12.18
N TYR A 222 5.41 -3.33 -11.91
CA TYR A 222 4.38 -4.18 -11.32
C TYR A 222 4.87 -4.76 -10.01
N ALA A 223 4.02 -4.81 -8.98
CA ALA A 223 4.36 -5.39 -7.69
C ALA A 223 3.12 -5.78 -6.88
N GLY A 224 3.26 -6.76 -5.98
CA GLY A 224 2.22 -7.24 -5.08
C GLY A 224 1.99 -6.31 -3.88
N LEU A 225 1.63 -5.06 -4.11
CA LEU A 225 1.43 -4.03 -3.10
C LEU A 225 0.05 -4.16 -2.46
N MET A 226 0.01 -4.42 -1.14
CA MET A 226 -1.24 -4.62 -0.39
C MET A 226 -2.15 -3.40 -0.39
N VAL A 227 -1.57 -2.20 -0.41
CA VAL A 227 -2.34 -0.93 -0.44
C VAL A 227 -3.14 -0.76 -1.74
N LEU A 228 -2.72 -1.41 -2.84
CA LEU A 228 -3.38 -1.35 -4.14
C LEU A 228 -4.44 -2.44 -4.38
N LYS A 229 -4.70 -3.30 -3.39
CA LYS A 229 -5.62 -4.45 -3.52
C LYS A 229 -7.11 -4.08 -3.35
N ALA A 230 -7.54 -2.91 -3.80
CA ALA A 230 -8.96 -2.59 -3.93
C ALA A 230 -9.47 -3.20 -5.24
N PRO A 231 -10.42 -4.16 -5.23
CA PRO A 231 -10.85 -4.82 -6.46
C PRO A 231 -11.69 -3.92 -7.37
N ASP A 232 -12.28 -2.89 -6.82
CA ASP A 232 -13.28 -2.00 -7.42
C ASP A 232 -12.80 -0.54 -7.58
N VAL A 233 -11.53 -0.25 -7.25
CA VAL A 233 -10.95 1.09 -7.37
C VAL A 233 -9.62 1.02 -8.13
N PRO A 234 -9.50 1.65 -9.31
CA PRO A 234 -8.21 1.79 -10.01
C PRO A 234 -7.18 2.45 -9.10
N SER A 235 -6.03 1.80 -8.91
CA SER A 235 -5.08 2.15 -7.86
C SER A 235 -3.64 2.13 -8.37
N VAL A 236 -2.86 3.14 -8.02
CA VAL A 236 -1.43 3.23 -8.32
C VAL A 236 -0.63 3.70 -7.11
N LEU A 237 0.65 3.32 -7.04
CA LEU A 237 1.61 3.85 -6.09
C LEU A 237 2.69 4.60 -6.87
N LEU A 238 2.85 5.89 -6.55
CA LEU A 238 3.83 6.78 -7.16
C LEU A 238 5.00 6.99 -6.21
N GLU A 239 6.16 6.45 -6.59
CA GLU A 239 7.45 6.79 -6.01
C GLU A 239 7.93 8.11 -6.62
N THR A 240 8.00 9.15 -5.84
CA THR A 240 8.26 10.51 -6.33
C THR A 240 9.75 10.83 -6.48
N GLY A 241 10.62 9.93 -6.08
CA GLY A 241 12.07 9.99 -6.10
C GLY A 241 12.66 9.12 -5.00
N TYR A 242 13.97 9.18 -4.81
CA TYR A 242 14.68 8.39 -3.80
C TYR A 242 15.16 9.26 -2.64
N ILE A 243 14.63 9.01 -1.42
CA ILE A 243 15.06 9.71 -0.20
C ILE A 243 16.50 9.39 0.19
N SER A 244 17.01 8.23 -0.27
CA SER A 244 18.41 7.80 -0.06
C SER A 244 19.40 8.41 -1.05
N ASN A 245 18.96 9.18 -2.04
CA ASN A 245 19.80 9.89 -3.00
C ASN A 245 19.76 11.39 -2.72
N ASP A 246 20.91 12.01 -2.53
CA ASP A 246 21.00 13.41 -2.11
C ASP A 246 20.42 14.40 -3.15
N ASP A 247 20.61 14.13 -4.44
CA ASP A 247 20.03 14.94 -5.51
C ASP A 247 18.49 14.88 -5.51
N ASP A 248 17.95 13.66 -5.40
CA ASP A 248 16.50 13.46 -5.32
C ASP A 248 15.93 14.03 -4.03
N LEU A 249 16.61 13.90 -2.89
CA LEU A 249 16.21 14.47 -1.61
C LEU A 249 16.11 16.00 -1.70
N ALA A 250 17.09 16.65 -2.31
CA ALA A 250 17.06 18.10 -2.55
C ALA A 250 15.87 18.50 -3.43
N LEU A 251 15.51 17.71 -4.43
CA LEU A 251 14.31 17.91 -5.25
C LEU A 251 13.04 17.71 -4.44
N LEU A 252 12.89 16.58 -3.75
CA LEU A 252 11.71 16.21 -2.95
C LEU A 252 11.35 17.26 -1.89
N THR A 253 12.37 17.89 -1.30
CA THR A 253 12.22 18.96 -0.31
C THR A 253 11.99 20.33 -0.95
N SER A 254 12.21 20.49 -2.26
CA SER A 254 12.03 21.73 -3.01
C SER A 254 10.55 22.01 -3.33
N ALA A 255 10.08 23.24 -3.06
CA ALA A 255 8.73 23.67 -3.43
C ALA A 255 8.52 23.66 -4.95
N GLY A 256 9.54 24.03 -5.73
CA GLY A 256 9.48 24.05 -7.18
C GLY A 256 9.31 22.66 -7.79
N TYR A 257 9.97 21.66 -7.26
CA TYR A 257 9.81 20.28 -7.70
C TYR A 257 8.40 19.76 -7.36
N ARG A 258 7.94 19.96 -6.12
CA ARG A 258 6.60 19.52 -5.69
C ARG A 258 5.49 20.14 -6.54
N HIS A 259 5.62 21.41 -6.90
CA HIS A 259 4.67 22.06 -7.81
C HIS A 259 4.69 21.43 -9.20
N LYS A 260 5.87 21.23 -9.81
CA LYS A 260 5.99 20.55 -11.12
C LYS A 260 5.38 19.16 -11.12
N LEU A 261 5.65 18.40 -10.07
CA LEU A 261 5.07 17.06 -9.86
C LEU A 261 3.54 17.13 -9.76
N ALA A 262 3.01 18.03 -8.93
CA ALA A 262 1.57 18.21 -8.71
C ALA A 262 0.84 18.59 -10.00
N VAL A 263 1.38 19.54 -10.78
CA VAL A 263 0.85 19.92 -12.09
C VAL A 263 0.84 18.74 -13.07
N GLY A 264 1.92 17.94 -13.12
CA GLY A 264 1.97 16.77 -13.97
C GLY A 264 0.94 15.71 -13.58
N VAL A 265 0.81 15.43 -12.27
CA VAL A 265 -0.21 14.51 -11.74
C VAL A 265 -1.62 15.02 -12.06
N ARG A 266 -1.92 16.32 -11.85
CA ARG A 266 -3.21 16.91 -12.21
C ARG A 266 -3.54 16.71 -13.68
N ARG A 267 -2.61 17.00 -14.59
CA ARG A 267 -2.81 16.85 -16.04
C ARG A 267 -3.10 15.39 -16.42
N ALA A 268 -2.39 14.44 -15.81
CA ALA A 268 -2.62 13.01 -16.05
C ALA A 268 -4.03 12.59 -15.59
N ILE A 269 -4.48 13.06 -14.42
CA ILE A 269 -5.81 12.79 -13.86
C ILE A 269 -6.89 13.38 -14.77
N GLU A 270 -6.75 14.63 -15.17
CA GLU A 270 -7.70 15.30 -16.07
C GLU A 270 -7.80 14.58 -17.43
N ALA A 271 -6.66 14.17 -17.99
CA ALA A 271 -6.63 13.40 -19.24
C ALA A 271 -7.28 12.02 -19.09
N HIS A 272 -7.09 11.37 -17.94
CA HIS A 272 -7.68 10.08 -17.63
C HIS A 272 -9.21 10.16 -17.63
N PHE A 273 -9.78 11.07 -16.86
CA PHE A 273 -11.23 11.22 -16.78
C PHE A 273 -11.86 11.77 -18.06
N ALA A 274 -11.15 12.63 -18.79
CA ALA A 274 -11.62 13.07 -20.10
C ALA A 274 -11.75 11.92 -21.09
N ARG A 275 -10.81 10.96 -21.11
CA ARG A 275 -10.92 9.76 -21.94
C ARG A 275 -12.09 8.88 -21.55
N GLN A 276 -12.29 8.61 -20.28
CA GLN A 276 -13.42 7.82 -19.80
C GLN A 276 -14.77 8.44 -20.17
N LEU A 277 -14.86 9.78 -20.18
CA LEU A 277 -16.07 10.47 -20.59
C LEU A 277 -16.36 10.24 -22.09
N VAL A 278 -15.35 10.30 -22.94
CA VAL A 278 -15.50 10.06 -24.39
C VAL A 278 -15.91 8.60 -24.64
N GLU A 279 -15.26 7.64 -24.00
CA GLU A 279 -15.58 6.22 -24.13
C GLU A 279 -17.04 5.93 -23.74
N ARG A 280 -17.50 6.43 -22.60
CA ARG A 280 -18.91 6.28 -22.14
C ARG A 280 -19.93 6.94 -23.07
N THR A 281 -19.55 7.98 -23.81
CA THR A 281 -20.44 8.66 -24.77
C THR A 281 -20.54 7.85 -26.05
N SER A 282 -19.44 7.32 -26.55
CA SER A 282 -19.40 6.46 -27.73
C SER A 282 -20.19 5.17 -27.55
N ASP A 283 -20.04 4.51 -26.39
CA ASP A 283 -20.81 3.29 -26.07
C ASP A 283 -22.33 3.52 -25.99
N ARG A 284 -22.77 4.75 -25.64
CA ARG A 284 -24.19 5.11 -25.60
C ARG A 284 -24.77 5.39 -26.98
N GLU A 285 -23.95 5.84 -27.92
CA GLU A 285 -24.38 6.11 -29.30
C GLU A 285 -24.44 4.83 -30.16
N GLU A 286 -23.75 3.76 -29.74
CA GLU A 286 -23.74 2.46 -30.44
C GLU A 286 -24.83 1.48 -29.96
N LEU A 287 -25.58 1.81 -28.90
CA LEU A 287 -26.73 1.00 -28.45
C LEU A 287 -27.96 1.34 -29.28
N PRO A 288 -28.55 0.32 -29.99
CA PRO A 288 -29.67 0.50 -30.91
C PRO A 288 -30.96 0.90 -30.19
#